data_0e98197176aa9fb180d261a51bcc6843
#
_entry.id   0e98197176aa9fb180d261a51bcc6843
#
_cell.length_a   1.000
_cell.length_b   1.000
_cell.length_c   1.000
_cell.angle_alpha   90.00
_cell.angle_beta   90.00
_cell.angle_gamma   90.00
#
_symmetry.space_group_name_H-M   'P 1'
#
loop_
_entity.id
_entity.type
_entity.pdbx_description
1 polymer ?
#
loop_
_entity_poly.entity_id
_entity_poly.type
_entity_poly.pdbx_seq_one_letter_code
_entity_poly.pdbx_strand_id
1 'polypeptide(L)'
;MLNKLIQFSLQNRLLVIAIAALIFVYGTYTIIHLPVDVLPDLNRPRVTIFLEANGMAPEEIETQVVLPVETALNGAPNVEVVRSSSAIGIGMVFVEFDWNTDIYLARQLVAEKLQTVKLPDGISPVMGPISSVMGQIMLIGLTSDSTSAADLRTLADFTVRRRLMSINGVAQVIPIGGEKKQYQVLISSEKLKQYAITVDDIDEALQLTNQNSTGGFFDQYGQEVLIRNVGRSTSLDDLKNTVIKNENGFPVLLSQVADVQFGVAIKRGDASINAKPAVILTVEKQPGANTVTLTDDITNALIELQKSLPPDVKLNPDVFQQKHFIQNSISNVNHALRDG
;
A
#
# COMPACT_ATOMS: atom_id res chain seq x y z
N MET A 1 -60.39 1.22 3.37
CA MET A 1 -59.14 1.84 3.86
C MET A 1 -58.80 3.10 3.10
N LEU A 2 -58.82 3.14 1.78
CA LEU A 2 -58.44 4.30 0.94
C LEU A 2 -59.25 5.58 1.26
N ASN A 3 -60.56 5.48 1.38
CA ASN A 3 -61.43 6.63 1.68
C ASN A 3 -61.14 7.29 3.05
N LYS A 4 -60.76 6.49 4.06
CA LYS A 4 -60.34 7.01 5.36
C LYS A 4 -59.01 7.78 5.30
N LEU A 5 -58.09 7.27 4.46
CA LEU A 5 -56.80 7.91 4.24
C LEU A 5 -56.95 9.25 3.50
N ILE A 6 -57.79 9.29 2.45
CA ILE A 6 -58.12 10.49 1.68
C ILE A 6 -58.79 11.55 2.62
N GLN A 7 -59.77 11.10 3.43
CA GLN A 7 -60.47 11.99 4.34
C GLN A 7 -59.55 12.57 5.42
N PHE A 8 -58.65 11.74 5.99
CA PHE A 8 -57.62 12.20 6.93
C PHE A 8 -56.66 13.20 6.28
N SER A 9 -56.21 12.95 5.05
CA SER A 9 -55.31 13.88 4.34
C SER A 9 -55.96 15.23 4.04
N LEU A 10 -57.22 15.22 3.67
CA LEU A 10 -57.97 16.46 3.42
C LEU A 10 -58.28 17.26 4.70
N GLN A 11 -58.54 16.56 5.82
CA GLN A 11 -58.77 17.21 7.11
C GLN A 11 -57.48 17.76 7.73
N ASN A 12 -56.33 17.08 7.53
CA ASN A 12 -55.07 17.47 8.11
C ASN A 12 -54.03 17.92 7.05
N ARG A 13 -54.47 18.79 6.12
CA ARG A 13 -53.67 19.23 4.96
C ARG A 13 -52.29 19.82 5.34
N LEU A 14 -52.20 20.60 6.43
CA LEU A 14 -50.93 21.16 6.90
C LEU A 14 -49.94 20.08 7.33
N LEU A 15 -50.42 19.05 8.04
CA LEU A 15 -49.61 17.92 8.48
C LEU A 15 -49.11 17.11 7.29
N VAL A 16 -49.96 16.86 6.29
CA VAL A 16 -49.56 16.12 5.07
C VAL A 16 -48.53 16.90 4.28
N ILE A 17 -48.69 18.22 4.12
CA ILE A 17 -47.73 19.09 3.45
C ILE A 17 -46.40 19.10 4.22
N ALA A 18 -46.42 19.18 5.54
CA ALA A 18 -45.21 19.16 6.38
C ALA A 18 -44.43 17.81 6.21
N ILE A 19 -45.16 16.68 6.24
CA ILE A 19 -44.55 15.36 6.01
C ILE A 19 -43.99 15.26 4.60
N ALA A 20 -44.71 15.70 3.59
CA ALA A 20 -44.24 15.69 2.22
C ALA A 20 -42.98 16.56 2.02
N ALA A 21 -42.92 17.74 2.61
CA ALA A 21 -41.75 18.60 2.61
C ALA A 21 -40.56 17.94 3.32
N LEU A 22 -40.78 17.27 4.45
CA LEU A 22 -39.75 16.55 5.19
C LEU A 22 -39.17 15.38 4.38
N ILE A 23 -40.07 14.61 3.72
CA ILE A 23 -39.63 13.50 2.82
C ILE A 23 -38.84 14.05 1.64
N PHE A 24 -39.28 15.18 1.06
CA PHE A 24 -38.60 15.81 -0.04
C PHE A 24 -37.18 16.28 0.35
N VAL A 25 -37.06 16.97 1.48
CA VAL A 25 -35.75 17.42 2.01
C VAL A 25 -34.85 16.24 2.32
N TYR A 26 -35.38 15.23 3.04
CA TYR A 26 -34.63 14.03 3.38
C TYR A 26 -34.22 13.23 2.12
N GLY A 27 -35.13 13.06 1.17
CA GLY A 27 -34.86 12.40 -0.11
C GLY A 27 -33.76 13.11 -0.91
N THR A 28 -33.85 14.44 -0.99
CA THR A 28 -32.83 15.25 -1.68
C THR A 28 -31.47 15.12 -1.00
N TYR A 29 -31.44 15.19 0.35
CA TYR A 29 -30.22 14.99 1.11
C TYR A 29 -29.61 13.62 0.87
N THR A 30 -30.43 12.56 0.87
CA THR A 30 -29.98 11.17 0.62
C THR A 30 -29.42 11.00 -0.79
N ILE A 31 -30.07 11.55 -1.81
CA ILE A 31 -29.61 11.47 -3.21
C ILE A 31 -28.25 12.13 -3.39
N ILE A 32 -28.05 13.32 -2.79
CA ILE A 32 -26.77 14.05 -2.89
C ILE A 32 -25.61 13.28 -2.23
N HIS A 33 -25.90 12.53 -1.14
CA HIS A 33 -24.90 11.81 -0.38
C HIS A 33 -24.80 10.33 -0.74
N LEU A 34 -25.57 9.86 -1.72
CA LEU A 34 -25.52 8.46 -2.14
C LEU A 34 -24.16 8.17 -2.79
N PRO A 35 -23.39 7.20 -2.30
CA PRO A 35 -22.15 6.78 -2.95
C PRO A 35 -22.48 6.18 -4.31
N VAL A 36 -21.95 6.78 -5.37
CA VAL A 36 -22.14 6.30 -6.74
C VAL A 36 -20.89 5.59 -7.20
N ASP A 37 -21.03 4.35 -7.62
CA ASP A 37 -19.97 3.52 -8.15
C ASP A 37 -20.36 2.97 -9.54
N VAL A 38 -19.35 2.55 -10.33
CA VAL A 38 -19.57 1.91 -11.64
C VAL A 38 -20.26 0.56 -11.48
N LEU A 39 -19.83 -0.20 -10.49
CA LEU A 39 -20.38 -1.51 -10.14
C LEU A 39 -20.58 -1.57 -8.62
N PRO A 40 -21.67 -2.21 -8.15
CA PRO A 40 -21.82 -2.48 -6.74
C PRO A 40 -20.66 -3.34 -6.26
N ASP A 41 -20.25 -3.16 -5.01
CA ASP A 41 -19.22 -4.00 -4.40
C ASP A 41 -19.79 -5.41 -4.20
N LEU A 42 -19.51 -6.29 -5.13
CA LEU A 42 -19.98 -7.69 -5.15
C LEU A 42 -19.01 -8.63 -4.42
N ASN A 43 -18.00 -8.08 -3.77
CA ASN A 43 -17.03 -8.88 -3.06
C ASN A 43 -17.46 -9.10 -1.62
N ARG A 44 -17.38 -10.35 -1.18
CA ARG A 44 -17.47 -10.69 0.26
C ARG A 44 -16.34 -9.98 1.01
N PRO A 45 -16.53 -9.64 2.28
CA PRO A 45 -15.44 -9.16 3.12
C PRO A 45 -14.27 -10.14 3.05
N ARG A 46 -13.12 -9.67 2.56
CA ARG A 46 -11.94 -10.51 2.34
C ARG A 46 -10.71 -9.90 2.99
N VAL A 47 -9.99 -10.70 3.75
CA VAL A 47 -8.68 -10.36 4.30
C VAL A 47 -7.62 -11.10 3.52
N THR A 48 -6.67 -10.35 2.94
CA THR A 48 -5.51 -10.91 2.25
C THR A 48 -4.30 -10.85 3.17
N ILE A 49 -3.54 -11.94 3.24
CA ILE A 49 -2.34 -12.06 4.06
C ILE A 49 -1.18 -12.36 3.12
N PHE A 50 -0.13 -11.58 3.21
CA PHE A 50 1.13 -11.79 2.50
C PHE A 50 2.16 -12.40 3.45
N LEU A 51 2.90 -13.39 2.95
CA LEU A 51 3.92 -14.14 3.67
C LEU A 51 5.18 -14.12 2.80
N GLU A 52 6.09 -13.19 3.08
CA GLU A 52 7.36 -13.10 2.36
C GLU A 52 8.33 -14.14 2.93
N ALA A 53 8.75 -15.09 2.08
CA ALA A 53 9.63 -16.20 2.42
C ALA A 53 10.76 -16.31 1.40
N ASN A 54 11.61 -15.27 1.37
CA ASN A 54 12.69 -15.15 0.39
C ASN A 54 13.61 -16.37 0.37
N GLY A 55 13.87 -16.89 -0.82
CA GLY A 55 14.76 -18.05 -1.02
C GLY A 55 14.07 -19.42 -0.93
N MET A 56 12.81 -19.50 -0.52
CA MET A 56 12.04 -20.75 -0.46
C MET A 56 11.37 -21.09 -1.78
N ALA A 57 11.31 -22.37 -2.10
CA ALA A 57 10.54 -22.90 -3.24
C ALA A 57 9.02 -22.87 -2.95
N PRO A 58 8.16 -22.84 -3.97
CA PRO A 58 6.71 -22.78 -3.77
C PRO A 58 6.16 -23.93 -2.90
N GLU A 59 6.68 -25.13 -3.05
CA GLU A 59 6.28 -26.33 -2.30
C GLU A 59 6.66 -26.22 -0.80
N GLU A 60 7.80 -25.60 -0.52
CA GLU A 60 8.24 -25.34 0.85
C GLU A 60 7.39 -24.27 1.49
N ILE A 61 7.07 -23.20 0.76
CA ILE A 61 6.18 -22.12 1.22
C ILE A 61 4.80 -22.69 1.50
N GLU A 62 4.27 -23.55 0.62
CA GLU A 62 2.97 -24.18 0.83
C GLU A 62 2.95 -24.98 2.13
N THR A 63 3.92 -25.84 2.34
CA THR A 63 3.93 -26.79 3.46
C THR A 63 4.32 -26.17 4.79
N GLN A 64 5.31 -25.28 4.82
CA GLN A 64 5.91 -24.74 6.04
C GLN A 64 5.33 -23.39 6.46
N VAL A 65 4.78 -22.62 5.52
CA VAL A 65 4.35 -21.23 5.75
C VAL A 65 2.84 -21.08 5.57
N VAL A 66 2.31 -21.49 4.43
CA VAL A 66 0.91 -21.25 4.07
C VAL A 66 -0.03 -22.21 4.81
N LEU A 67 0.24 -23.49 4.79
CA LEU A 67 -0.60 -24.52 5.44
C LEU A 67 -0.83 -24.30 6.94
N PRO A 68 0.18 -23.92 7.76
CA PRO A 68 -0.04 -23.54 9.15
C PRO A 68 -1.00 -22.35 9.32
N VAL A 69 -0.88 -21.33 8.44
CA VAL A 69 -1.75 -20.15 8.44
C VAL A 69 -3.18 -20.53 8.04
N GLU A 70 -3.36 -21.29 6.98
CA GLU A 70 -4.68 -21.80 6.57
C GLU A 70 -5.35 -22.61 7.67
N THR A 71 -4.60 -23.50 8.29
CA THR A 71 -5.10 -24.36 9.37
C THR A 71 -5.60 -23.55 10.56
N ALA A 72 -4.88 -22.48 10.93
CA ALA A 72 -5.28 -21.61 12.02
C ALA A 72 -6.52 -20.77 11.69
N LEU A 73 -6.70 -20.40 10.44
CA LEU A 73 -7.79 -19.55 9.96
C LEU A 73 -9.04 -20.36 9.59
N ASN A 74 -8.88 -21.63 9.20
CA ASN A 74 -9.99 -22.54 9.02
C ASN A 74 -10.71 -22.75 10.36
N GLY A 75 -12.00 -22.48 10.41
CA GLY A 75 -12.80 -22.58 11.64
C GLY A 75 -12.79 -21.32 12.51
N ALA A 76 -12.24 -20.21 12.02
CA ALA A 76 -12.50 -18.92 12.64
C ALA A 76 -13.96 -18.49 12.41
N PRO A 77 -14.59 -17.75 13.35
CA PRO A 77 -15.99 -17.36 13.22
C PRO A 77 -16.24 -16.59 11.92
N ASN A 78 -17.36 -16.87 11.27
CA ASN A 78 -17.82 -16.22 10.03
C ASN A 78 -16.91 -16.42 8.82
N VAL A 79 -15.87 -17.25 8.89
CA VAL A 79 -15.05 -17.63 7.74
C VAL A 79 -15.79 -18.63 6.88
N GLU A 80 -15.99 -18.32 5.63
CA GLU A 80 -16.63 -19.19 4.63
C GLU A 80 -15.61 -20.00 3.85
N VAL A 81 -14.54 -19.34 3.41
CA VAL A 81 -13.52 -19.95 2.56
C VAL A 81 -12.15 -19.37 2.89
N VAL A 82 -11.16 -20.25 3.00
CA VAL A 82 -9.74 -19.90 2.99
C VAL A 82 -9.12 -20.46 1.71
N ARG A 83 -8.42 -19.63 0.98
CA ARG A 83 -7.69 -19.98 -0.25
C ARG A 83 -6.29 -19.44 -0.17
N SER A 84 -5.35 -20.11 -0.82
CA SER A 84 -3.98 -19.65 -0.88
C SER A 84 -3.36 -19.79 -2.27
N SER A 85 -2.24 -19.14 -2.42
CA SER A 85 -1.37 -19.25 -3.59
C SER A 85 0.06 -19.11 -3.15
N SER A 86 0.91 -20.07 -3.54
CA SER A 86 2.35 -20.08 -3.26
C SER A 86 3.13 -19.84 -4.54
N ALA A 87 4.08 -18.93 -4.49
CA ALA A 87 5.01 -18.64 -5.57
C ALA A 87 6.44 -18.53 -5.00
N ILE A 88 7.46 -18.42 -5.86
CA ILE A 88 8.85 -18.32 -5.42
C ILE A 88 9.02 -17.11 -4.48
N GLY A 89 9.38 -17.36 -3.22
CA GLY A 89 9.66 -16.33 -2.23
C GLY A 89 8.44 -15.64 -1.64
N ILE A 90 7.21 -16.04 -1.98
CA ILE A 90 5.99 -15.40 -1.45
C ILE A 90 4.82 -16.38 -1.38
N GLY A 91 4.12 -16.37 -0.24
CA GLY A 91 2.81 -16.99 -0.05
C GLY A 91 1.72 -15.93 0.10
N MET A 92 0.54 -16.19 -0.38
CA MET A 92 -0.65 -15.35 -0.20
C MET A 92 -1.80 -16.20 0.32
N VAL A 93 -2.47 -15.73 1.37
CA VAL A 93 -3.66 -16.38 1.91
C VAL A 93 -4.83 -15.40 1.85
N PHE A 94 -5.94 -15.85 1.29
CA PHE A 94 -7.17 -15.09 1.15
C PHE A 94 -8.23 -15.71 2.05
N VAL A 95 -8.74 -14.93 3.00
CA VAL A 95 -9.79 -15.33 3.93
C VAL A 95 -11.06 -14.59 3.56
N GLU A 96 -12.06 -15.31 3.10
CA GLU A 96 -13.38 -14.77 2.73
C GLU A 96 -14.36 -15.03 3.86
N PHE A 97 -15.06 -13.97 4.27
CA PHE A 97 -16.04 -14.01 5.35
C PHE A 97 -17.47 -13.96 4.80
N ASP A 98 -18.42 -14.28 5.66
CA ASP A 98 -19.84 -14.09 5.35
C ASP A 98 -20.16 -12.63 5.03
N TRP A 99 -21.13 -12.41 4.14
CA TRP A 99 -21.54 -11.09 3.63
C TRP A 99 -21.86 -10.05 4.71
N ASN A 100 -22.38 -10.51 5.87
CA ASN A 100 -22.77 -9.64 6.97
C ASN A 100 -21.62 -9.32 7.93
N THR A 101 -20.42 -9.82 7.67
CA THR A 101 -19.27 -9.60 8.54
C THR A 101 -18.64 -8.23 8.25
N ASP A 102 -18.50 -7.42 9.29
CA ASP A 102 -17.75 -6.17 9.18
C ASP A 102 -16.28 -6.45 8.88
N ILE A 103 -15.69 -5.72 7.93
CA ILE A 103 -14.30 -5.96 7.48
C ILE A 103 -13.27 -5.69 8.59
N TYR A 104 -13.55 -4.77 9.51
CA TYR A 104 -12.64 -4.49 10.63
C TYR A 104 -12.69 -5.61 11.66
N LEU A 105 -13.89 -6.17 11.92
CA LEU A 105 -14.04 -7.36 12.75
C LEU A 105 -13.34 -8.57 12.12
N ALA A 106 -13.50 -8.77 10.80
CA ALA A 106 -12.82 -9.84 10.07
C ALA A 106 -11.29 -9.75 10.22
N ARG A 107 -10.73 -8.55 10.07
CA ARG A 107 -9.29 -8.30 10.26
C ARG A 107 -8.83 -8.55 11.70
N GLN A 108 -9.64 -8.19 12.69
CA GLN A 108 -9.34 -8.46 14.10
C GLN A 108 -9.28 -9.95 14.38
N LEU A 109 -10.26 -10.74 13.89
CA LEU A 109 -10.27 -12.20 14.03
C LEU A 109 -9.06 -12.84 13.36
N VAL A 110 -8.70 -12.39 12.15
CA VAL A 110 -7.49 -12.87 11.46
C VAL A 110 -6.24 -12.51 12.25
N ALA A 111 -6.11 -11.28 12.73
CA ALA A 111 -4.95 -10.86 13.52
C ALA A 111 -4.76 -11.69 14.80
N GLU A 112 -5.85 -12.00 15.51
CA GLU A 112 -5.84 -12.86 16.69
C GLU A 112 -5.36 -14.28 16.35
N LYS A 113 -5.88 -14.87 15.28
CA LYS A 113 -5.48 -16.21 14.85
C LYS A 113 -4.03 -16.27 14.39
N LEU A 114 -3.55 -15.26 13.66
CA LEU A 114 -2.16 -15.20 13.19
C LEU A 114 -1.14 -15.16 14.34
N GLN A 115 -1.50 -14.61 15.51
CA GLN A 115 -0.63 -14.62 16.68
C GLN A 115 -0.36 -16.03 17.25
N THR A 116 -1.24 -16.98 16.96
CA THR A 116 -1.10 -18.36 17.43
C THR A 116 -0.29 -19.24 16.48
N VAL A 117 0.00 -18.75 15.27
CA VAL A 117 0.73 -19.51 14.24
C VAL A 117 2.22 -19.40 14.49
N LYS A 118 2.88 -20.55 14.46
CA LYS A 118 4.35 -20.62 14.47
C LYS A 118 4.84 -20.76 13.04
N LEU A 119 5.57 -19.78 12.58
CA LEU A 119 6.22 -19.75 11.27
C LEU A 119 7.73 -19.92 11.42
N PRO A 120 8.44 -20.30 10.35
CA PRO A 120 9.89 -20.30 10.31
C PRO A 120 10.47 -18.91 10.62
N ASP A 121 11.70 -18.89 11.16
CA ASP A 121 12.37 -17.65 11.52
C ASP A 121 12.50 -16.69 10.33
N GLY A 122 12.27 -15.41 10.60
CA GLY A 122 12.33 -14.35 9.58
C GLY A 122 11.05 -14.17 8.75
N ILE A 123 10.05 -15.06 8.87
CA ILE A 123 8.78 -14.94 8.15
C ILE A 123 7.72 -14.36 9.08
N SER A 124 7.15 -13.23 8.67
CA SER A 124 6.07 -12.56 9.40
C SER A 124 4.86 -12.35 8.50
N PRO A 125 3.64 -12.69 8.96
CA PRO A 125 2.44 -12.46 8.20
C PRO A 125 2.08 -10.97 8.16
N VAL A 126 1.86 -10.43 6.97
CA VAL A 126 1.45 -9.04 6.77
C VAL A 126 0.06 -9.02 6.15
N MET A 127 -0.89 -8.41 6.85
CA MET A 127 -2.24 -8.23 6.28
C MET A 127 -2.21 -7.12 5.22
N GLY A 128 -2.74 -7.43 4.05
CA GLY A 128 -2.95 -6.47 2.98
C GLY A 128 -3.88 -5.33 3.37
N PRO A 129 -3.90 -4.24 2.58
CA PRO A 129 -4.82 -3.14 2.79
C PRO A 129 -6.28 -3.59 2.61
N ILE A 130 -7.20 -2.82 3.20
CA ILE A 130 -8.64 -3.00 2.95
C ILE A 130 -8.92 -2.40 1.58
N SER A 131 -8.92 -3.23 0.55
CA SER A 131 -9.27 -2.84 -0.81
C SER A 131 -10.29 -3.81 -1.40
N SER A 132 -11.15 -3.29 -2.28
CA SER A 132 -12.03 -4.11 -3.10
C SER A 132 -11.30 -4.52 -4.38
N VAL A 133 -11.63 -5.69 -4.94
CA VAL A 133 -11.12 -6.09 -6.28
C VAL A 133 -11.48 -5.06 -7.35
N MET A 134 -12.62 -4.37 -7.19
CA MET A 134 -13.08 -3.28 -8.05
C MET A 134 -12.61 -1.90 -7.56
N GLY A 135 -11.75 -1.85 -6.55
CA GLY A 135 -11.30 -0.62 -5.89
C GLY A 135 -10.31 0.22 -6.67
N GLN A 136 -9.80 -0.27 -7.79
CA GLN A 136 -8.90 0.53 -8.65
C GLN A 136 -9.70 1.64 -9.35
N ILE A 137 -9.53 2.86 -8.87
CA ILE A 137 -10.29 4.03 -9.35
C ILE A 137 -9.53 4.91 -10.33
N MET A 138 -8.18 4.88 -10.27
CA MET A 138 -7.36 5.80 -11.02
C MET A 138 -5.99 5.20 -11.35
N LEU A 139 -5.48 5.48 -12.57
CA LEU A 139 -4.08 5.28 -12.95
C LEU A 139 -3.47 6.65 -13.23
N ILE A 140 -2.41 6.95 -12.51
CA ILE A 140 -1.68 8.22 -12.62
C ILE A 140 -0.33 7.94 -13.25
N GLY A 141 -0.02 8.66 -14.32
CA GLY A 141 1.26 8.55 -14.99
C GLY A 141 2.27 9.56 -14.48
N LEU A 142 3.49 9.14 -14.25
CA LEU A 142 4.62 9.98 -13.94
C LEU A 142 5.66 9.82 -15.05
N THR A 143 5.96 10.90 -15.76
CA THR A 143 6.92 10.92 -16.88
C THR A 143 7.92 12.03 -16.73
N SER A 144 9.10 11.86 -17.31
CA SER A 144 10.13 12.91 -17.41
C SER A 144 10.95 12.70 -18.68
N ASP A 145 11.49 13.77 -19.22
CA ASP A 145 12.40 13.73 -20.36
C ASP A 145 13.89 13.76 -19.93
N SER A 146 14.21 14.17 -18.69
CA SER A 146 15.59 14.30 -18.20
C SER A 146 15.89 13.57 -16.89
N THR A 147 14.89 13.38 -16.02
CA THR A 147 15.05 12.65 -14.75
C THR A 147 15.22 11.15 -15.03
N SER A 148 16.20 10.52 -14.38
CA SER A 148 16.46 9.09 -14.54
C SER A 148 15.26 8.23 -14.09
N ALA A 149 15.10 7.03 -14.66
CA ALA A 149 14.04 6.09 -14.27
C ALA A 149 14.08 5.75 -12.77
N ALA A 150 15.28 5.76 -12.18
CA ALA A 150 15.49 5.48 -10.76
C ALA A 150 15.07 6.67 -9.87
N ASP A 151 15.35 7.90 -10.30
CA ASP A 151 14.91 9.10 -9.59
C ASP A 151 13.41 9.30 -9.72
N LEU A 152 12.87 9.07 -10.91
CA LEU A 152 11.44 9.13 -11.17
C LEU A 152 10.67 8.14 -10.27
N ARG A 153 11.18 6.91 -10.14
CA ARG A 153 10.62 5.92 -9.22
C ARG A 153 10.74 6.35 -7.75
N THR A 154 11.84 6.95 -7.37
CA THR A 154 12.04 7.47 -6.02
C THR A 154 11.02 8.57 -5.69
N LEU A 155 10.77 9.50 -6.62
CA LEU A 155 9.73 10.52 -6.47
C LEU A 155 8.33 9.89 -6.35
N ALA A 156 8.04 8.88 -7.16
CA ALA A 156 6.78 8.15 -7.10
C ALA A 156 6.57 7.47 -5.73
N ASP A 157 7.58 6.74 -5.21
CA ASP A 157 7.49 6.00 -3.96
C ASP A 157 7.43 6.91 -2.72
N PHE A 158 8.27 7.94 -2.66
CA PHE A 158 8.48 8.72 -1.44
C PHE A 158 7.76 10.07 -1.41
N THR A 159 7.43 10.64 -2.55
CA THR A 159 6.74 11.94 -2.63
C THR A 159 5.27 11.76 -3.01
N VAL A 160 5.01 11.23 -4.21
CA VAL A 160 3.64 11.16 -4.75
C VAL A 160 2.81 10.15 -3.97
N ARG A 161 3.28 8.92 -3.81
CA ARG A 161 2.58 7.87 -3.08
C ARG A 161 2.24 8.30 -1.65
N ARG A 162 3.18 8.90 -0.91
CA ARG A 162 2.94 9.33 0.48
C ARG A 162 1.84 10.38 0.57
N ARG A 163 1.85 11.36 -0.35
CA ARG A 163 0.81 12.39 -0.38
C ARG A 163 -0.56 11.80 -0.71
N LEU A 164 -0.64 10.90 -1.69
CA LEU A 164 -1.89 10.24 -2.05
C LEU A 164 -2.42 9.34 -0.95
N MET A 165 -1.56 8.59 -0.26
CA MET A 165 -1.92 7.76 0.89
C MET A 165 -2.45 8.56 2.09
N SER A 166 -2.19 9.86 2.18
CA SER A 166 -2.74 10.72 3.23
C SER A 166 -4.16 11.20 2.97
N ILE A 167 -4.71 10.91 1.78
CA ILE A 167 -6.09 11.29 1.42
C ILE A 167 -7.05 10.27 2.00
N ASN A 168 -8.05 10.74 2.73
CA ASN A 168 -9.07 9.86 3.29
C ASN A 168 -9.86 9.14 2.19
N GLY A 169 -10.04 7.84 2.34
CA GLY A 169 -10.69 6.98 1.32
C GLY A 169 -9.74 6.28 0.37
N VAL A 170 -8.45 6.64 0.32
CA VAL A 170 -7.42 5.87 -0.38
C VAL A 170 -7.04 4.66 0.45
N ALA A 171 -7.13 3.46 -0.11
CA ALA A 171 -6.73 2.22 0.54
C ALA A 171 -5.25 1.94 0.31
N GLN A 172 -4.80 2.10 -0.93
CA GLN A 172 -3.41 1.84 -1.31
C GLN A 172 -3.06 2.56 -2.62
N VAL A 173 -1.76 2.83 -2.77
CA VAL A 173 -1.17 3.36 -4.01
C VAL A 173 0.02 2.48 -4.38
N ILE A 174 -0.04 1.87 -5.56
CA ILE A 174 0.97 0.91 -6.04
C ILE A 174 1.70 1.53 -7.23
N PRO A 175 2.99 1.89 -7.10
CA PRO A 175 3.79 2.32 -8.23
C PRO A 175 4.33 1.13 -9.01
N ILE A 176 4.17 1.16 -10.33
CA ILE A 176 4.64 0.16 -11.30
C ILE A 176 5.55 0.86 -12.31
N GLY A 177 6.60 0.20 -12.74
CA GLY A 177 7.60 0.75 -13.66
C GLY A 177 8.68 1.56 -12.93
N GLY A 178 9.59 2.14 -13.74
CA GLY A 178 10.79 2.78 -13.23
C GLY A 178 11.79 1.78 -12.61
N GLU A 179 12.80 2.32 -11.95
CA GLU A 179 13.89 1.54 -11.35
C GLU A 179 13.99 1.84 -9.86
N LYS A 180 13.81 0.81 -9.02
CA LYS A 180 13.91 0.98 -7.57
C LYS A 180 15.38 1.05 -7.17
N LYS A 181 15.85 2.21 -6.68
CA LYS A 181 17.20 2.39 -6.16
C LYS A 181 17.46 1.50 -4.95
N GLN A 182 18.65 0.94 -4.88
CA GLN A 182 19.15 0.21 -3.72
C GLN A 182 20.64 0.40 -3.59
N TYR A 183 21.15 0.24 -2.38
CA TYR A 183 22.56 0.04 -2.14
C TYR A 183 22.89 -1.41 -2.47
N GLN A 184 23.90 -1.65 -3.29
CA GLN A 184 24.35 -2.98 -3.64
C GLN A 184 25.75 -3.22 -3.07
N VAL A 185 25.91 -4.34 -2.40
CA VAL A 185 27.17 -4.86 -1.92
C VAL A 185 27.54 -6.07 -2.77
N LEU A 186 28.42 -5.84 -3.75
CA LEU A 186 28.86 -6.88 -4.68
C LEU A 186 30.09 -7.57 -4.11
N ILE A 187 29.89 -8.72 -3.49
CA ILE A 187 30.95 -9.49 -2.82
C ILE A 187 31.86 -10.20 -3.82
N SER A 188 33.17 -10.22 -3.51
CA SER A 188 34.17 -10.99 -4.26
C SER A 188 34.51 -12.28 -3.52
N SER A 189 34.18 -13.42 -4.10
CA SER A 189 34.47 -14.73 -3.50
C SER A 189 35.99 -14.97 -3.26
N GLU A 190 36.86 -14.37 -4.09
CA GLU A 190 38.32 -14.46 -3.91
C GLU A 190 38.76 -13.68 -2.67
N LYS A 191 38.26 -12.45 -2.50
CA LYS A 191 38.59 -11.61 -1.35
C LYS A 191 38.01 -12.19 -0.04
N LEU A 192 36.78 -12.75 -0.08
CA LEU A 192 36.22 -13.45 1.07
C LEU A 192 37.13 -14.57 1.58
N LYS A 193 37.63 -15.39 0.66
CA LYS A 193 38.59 -16.46 1.00
C LYS A 193 39.91 -15.91 1.55
N GLN A 194 40.43 -14.84 0.94
CA GLN A 194 41.69 -14.21 1.35
C GLN A 194 41.61 -13.66 2.79
N TYR A 195 40.49 -13.05 3.18
CA TYR A 195 40.28 -12.46 4.50
C TYR A 195 39.58 -13.41 5.49
N ALA A 196 39.31 -14.66 5.12
CA ALA A 196 38.57 -15.65 5.92
C ALA A 196 37.26 -15.09 6.46
N ILE A 197 36.46 -14.42 5.59
CA ILE A 197 35.18 -13.82 5.89
C ILE A 197 34.08 -14.60 5.18
N THR A 198 32.96 -14.82 5.86
CA THR A 198 31.76 -15.44 5.32
C THR A 198 30.76 -14.38 4.86
N VAL A 199 29.74 -14.80 4.10
CA VAL A 199 28.62 -13.91 3.72
C VAL A 199 27.82 -13.50 4.95
N ASP A 200 27.68 -14.42 5.90
CA ASP A 200 26.96 -14.19 7.16
C ASP A 200 27.65 -13.11 8.03
N ASP A 201 29.01 -13.10 8.05
CA ASP A 201 29.76 -12.05 8.75
C ASP A 201 29.47 -10.66 8.17
N ILE A 202 29.31 -10.58 6.83
CA ILE A 202 28.97 -9.31 6.16
C ILE A 202 27.53 -8.90 6.50
N ASP A 203 26.58 -9.82 6.46
CA ASP A 203 25.17 -9.54 6.75
C ASP A 203 25.00 -9.05 8.20
N GLU A 204 25.62 -9.75 9.17
CA GLU A 204 25.62 -9.36 10.58
C GLU A 204 26.22 -7.96 10.78
N ALA A 205 27.38 -7.70 10.18
CA ALA A 205 28.03 -6.40 10.31
C ALA A 205 27.18 -5.26 9.69
N LEU A 206 26.53 -5.50 8.54
CA LEU A 206 25.64 -4.51 7.92
C LEU A 206 24.39 -4.25 8.76
N GLN A 207 23.80 -5.28 9.37
CA GLN A 207 22.66 -5.14 10.26
C GLN A 207 23.03 -4.32 11.50
N LEU A 208 24.17 -4.60 12.12
CA LEU A 208 24.65 -3.88 13.30
C LEU A 208 25.00 -2.43 12.99
N THR A 209 25.63 -2.16 11.84
CA THR A 209 26.08 -0.82 11.44
C THR A 209 24.91 0.09 11.07
N ASN A 210 23.77 -0.46 10.63
CA ASN A 210 22.60 0.33 10.22
C ASN A 210 21.59 0.57 11.36
N GLN A 211 22.01 0.46 12.61
CA GLN A 211 21.17 0.69 13.78
C GLN A 211 21.65 1.92 14.57
N ASN A 212 20.70 2.79 14.92
CA ASN A 212 20.97 3.83 15.90
C ASN A 212 20.89 3.21 17.29
N SER A 213 21.91 3.42 18.10
CA SER A 213 21.89 3.04 19.51
C SER A 213 21.71 4.27 20.40
N THR A 214 21.05 4.09 21.53
CA THR A 214 21.01 5.13 22.56
C THR A 214 22.26 5.01 23.42
N GLY A 215 22.97 6.12 23.61
CA GLY A 215 24.08 6.23 24.54
C GLY A 215 23.63 6.55 26.00
N GLY A 216 22.30 6.59 26.22
CA GLY A 216 21.75 7.05 27.49
C GLY A 216 21.75 8.59 27.59
N PHE A 217 21.80 9.07 28.80
CA PHE A 217 21.90 10.50 29.10
C PHE A 217 22.91 10.70 30.21
N PHE A 218 23.48 11.87 30.29
CA PHE A 218 24.26 12.30 31.45
C PHE A 218 23.74 13.64 31.95
N ASP A 219 23.82 13.83 33.26
CA ASP A 219 23.41 15.07 33.90
C ASP A 219 24.62 16.03 34.01
N GLN A 220 24.47 17.22 33.44
CA GLN A 220 25.49 18.25 33.52
C GLN A 220 24.83 19.59 33.89
N TYR A 221 25.21 20.13 35.03
CA TYR A 221 24.70 21.40 35.57
C TYR A 221 23.18 21.44 35.74
N GLY A 222 22.54 20.31 36.10
CA GLY A 222 21.09 20.22 36.26
C GLY A 222 20.30 20.13 34.93
N GLN A 223 20.98 19.82 33.84
CA GLN A 223 20.38 19.54 32.54
C GLN A 223 20.73 18.14 32.09
N GLU A 224 19.71 17.39 31.69
CA GLU A 224 19.91 16.09 31.05
C GLU A 224 20.37 16.28 29.60
N VAL A 225 21.55 15.76 29.27
CA VAL A 225 22.10 15.75 27.92
C VAL A 225 21.96 14.34 27.34
N LEU A 226 21.14 14.18 26.31
CA LEU A 226 20.93 12.91 25.63
C LEU A 226 22.13 12.59 24.73
N ILE A 227 22.74 11.43 24.95
CA ILE A 227 23.78 10.89 24.06
C ILE A 227 23.10 10.07 22.97
N ARG A 228 23.17 10.54 21.74
CA ARG A 228 22.65 9.84 20.55
C ARG A 228 23.81 9.31 19.73
N ASN A 229 23.94 8.00 19.66
CA ASN A 229 24.85 7.37 18.72
C ASN A 229 24.16 7.21 17.36
N VAL A 230 24.63 7.94 16.34
CA VAL A 230 24.11 7.88 14.98
C VAL A 230 24.92 6.82 14.23
N GLY A 231 24.43 5.56 14.29
CA GLY A 231 25.06 4.44 13.58
C GLY A 231 24.43 4.19 12.19
N ARG A 232 23.32 4.87 11.87
CA ARG A 232 22.65 4.65 10.60
C ARG A 232 23.44 5.25 9.45
N SER A 233 23.86 4.41 8.50
CA SER A 233 24.58 4.84 7.31
C SER A 233 23.72 5.76 6.44
N THR A 234 24.26 6.92 6.06
CA THR A 234 23.59 7.91 5.21
C THR A 234 24.27 8.08 3.86
N SER A 235 25.46 7.52 3.70
CA SER A 235 26.26 7.61 2.48
C SER A 235 26.84 6.25 2.06
N LEU A 236 27.29 6.16 0.81
CA LEU A 236 28.04 4.99 0.33
C LEU A 236 29.36 4.82 1.08
N ASP A 237 30.00 5.93 1.48
CA ASP A 237 31.28 5.90 2.17
C ASP A 237 31.14 5.35 3.59
N ASP A 238 30.03 5.64 4.27
CA ASP A 238 29.73 5.03 5.57
C ASP A 238 29.65 3.51 5.43
N LEU A 239 28.96 3.02 4.39
CA LEU A 239 28.85 1.58 4.14
C LEU A 239 30.21 0.96 3.77
N LYS A 240 31.00 1.62 2.91
CA LYS A 240 32.34 1.15 2.51
C LYS A 240 33.28 0.99 3.70
N ASN A 241 33.14 1.87 4.70
CA ASN A 241 33.96 1.90 5.91
C ASN A 241 33.42 1.01 7.02
N THR A 242 32.33 0.26 6.81
CA THR A 242 31.82 -0.71 7.77
C THR A 242 32.89 -1.75 8.08
N VAL A 243 33.16 -1.94 9.37
CA VAL A 243 34.10 -2.98 9.85
C VAL A 243 33.36 -4.30 9.91
N ILE A 244 33.84 -5.29 9.10
CA ILE A 244 33.26 -6.64 9.07
C ILE A 244 33.87 -7.51 10.17
N LYS A 245 35.20 -7.46 10.32
CA LYS A 245 35.94 -8.28 11.26
C LYS A 245 37.15 -7.51 11.77
N ASN A 246 37.58 -7.80 12.98
CA ASN A 246 38.85 -7.31 13.49
C ASN A 246 39.82 -8.51 13.61
N GLU A 247 40.88 -8.52 12.81
CA GLU A 247 41.87 -9.58 12.81
C GLU A 247 43.20 -9.05 13.33
N ASN A 248 43.66 -9.57 14.48
CA ASN A 248 44.92 -9.18 15.14
C ASN A 248 45.04 -7.65 15.38
N GLY A 249 43.95 -6.94 15.64
CA GLY A 249 43.93 -5.49 15.84
C GLY A 249 43.82 -4.68 14.55
N PHE A 250 43.74 -5.31 13.41
CA PHE A 250 43.49 -4.63 12.13
C PHE A 250 42.04 -4.85 11.66
N PRO A 251 41.26 -3.78 11.47
CA PRO A 251 39.89 -3.89 10.97
C PRO A 251 39.89 -4.25 9.48
N VAL A 252 39.08 -5.23 9.10
CA VAL A 252 38.76 -5.52 7.70
C VAL A 252 37.48 -4.78 7.35
N LEU A 253 37.58 -3.88 6.37
CA LEU A 253 36.48 -3.03 5.94
C LEU A 253 35.69 -3.72 4.80
N LEU A 254 34.41 -3.38 4.68
CA LEU A 254 33.52 -3.87 3.63
C LEU A 254 34.12 -3.59 2.23
N SER A 255 34.71 -2.41 2.00
CA SER A 255 35.35 -2.03 0.75
C SER A 255 36.53 -2.91 0.35
N GLN A 256 37.12 -3.66 1.27
CA GLN A 256 38.21 -4.59 0.98
C GLN A 256 37.70 -5.92 0.40
N VAL A 257 36.48 -6.32 0.73
CA VAL A 257 35.89 -7.63 0.36
C VAL A 257 34.74 -7.51 -0.65
N ALA A 258 34.17 -6.32 -0.79
CA ALA A 258 33.04 -6.06 -1.69
C ALA A 258 33.18 -4.72 -2.42
N ASP A 259 32.49 -4.59 -3.54
CA ASP A 259 32.24 -3.29 -4.17
C ASP A 259 30.88 -2.76 -3.74
N VAL A 260 30.84 -1.54 -3.19
CA VAL A 260 29.64 -0.90 -2.66
C VAL A 260 29.26 0.24 -3.59
N GLN A 261 28.09 0.10 -4.21
CA GLN A 261 27.60 1.08 -5.19
C GLN A 261 26.10 1.28 -5.13
N PHE A 262 25.62 2.35 -5.77
CA PHE A 262 24.19 2.47 -6.08
C PHE A 262 23.87 1.55 -7.26
N GLY A 263 22.82 0.78 -7.11
CA GLY A 263 22.28 -0.04 -8.16
C GLY A 263 20.77 0.03 -8.22
N VAL A 264 20.18 -0.80 -9.07
CA VAL A 264 18.74 -0.91 -9.22
C VAL A 264 18.29 -2.32 -8.89
N ALA A 265 17.14 -2.43 -8.24
CA ALA A 265 16.53 -3.73 -7.97
C ALA A 265 16.11 -4.41 -9.29
N ILE A 266 16.08 -5.74 -9.29
CA ILE A 266 15.59 -6.51 -10.43
C ILE A 266 14.16 -6.07 -10.73
N LYS A 267 13.92 -5.65 -11.99
CA LYS A 267 12.59 -5.23 -12.45
C LYS A 267 11.67 -6.44 -12.49
N ARG A 268 10.50 -6.32 -11.82
CA ARG A 268 9.42 -7.32 -11.90
C ARG A 268 8.27 -6.86 -12.80
N GLY A 269 8.30 -5.62 -13.28
CA GLY A 269 7.33 -5.02 -14.18
C GLY A 269 7.85 -3.71 -14.70
N ASP A 270 7.35 -3.29 -15.84
CA ASP A 270 7.68 -2.01 -16.44
C ASP A 270 6.41 -1.26 -16.83
N ALA A 271 6.51 0.06 -17.06
CA ALA A 271 5.41 0.89 -17.46
C ALA A 271 5.85 1.90 -18.53
N SER A 272 4.96 2.18 -19.46
CA SER A 272 5.18 3.18 -20.50
C SER A 272 3.91 3.98 -20.77
N ILE A 273 4.08 5.24 -21.15
CA ILE A 273 3.02 6.12 -21.61
C ILE A 273 3.47 6.73 -22.94
N ASN A 274 2.65 6.58 -23.98
CA ASN A 274 2.98 7.04 -25.34
C ASN A 274 4.36 6.56 -25.81
N ALA A 275 4.67 5.29 -25.58
CA ALA A 275 5.93 4.63 -25.91
C ALA A 275 7.19 5.23 -25.22
N LYS A 276 7.03 6.05 -24.19
CA LYS A 276 8.12 6.52 -23.32
C LYS A 276 8.09 5.79 -21.97
N PRO A 277 9.25 5.46 -21.39
CA PRO A 277 9.31 4.91 -20.03
C PRO A 277 8.60 5.82 -19.03
N ALA A 278 7.83 5.21 -18.14
CA ALA A 278 7.04 5.94 -17.15
C ALA A 278 6.98 5.18 -15.82
N VAL A 279 6.48 5.86 -14.79
CA VAL A 279 5.98 5.19 -13.57
C VAL A 279 4.47 5.40 -13.53
N ILE A 280 3.72 4.31 -13.40
CA ILE A 280 2.27 4.36 -13.24
C ILE A 280 1.94 4.06 -11.77
N LEU A 281 1.18 4.96 -11.14
CA LEU A 281 0.65 4.76 -9.80
C LEU A 281 -0.80 4.30 -9.93
N THR A 282 -1.07 3.08 -9.51
CA THR A 282 -2.43 2.54 -9.38
C THR A 282 -2.99 2.96 -8.03
N VAL A 283 -4.11 3.66 -8.03
CA VAL A 283 -4.79 4.10 -6.81
C VAL A 283 -6.01 3.24 -6.56
N GLU A 284 -6.07 2.66 -5.39
CA GLU A 284 -7.21 1.86 -4.92
C GLU A 284 -7.93 2.59 -3.78
N LYS A 285 -9.27 2.58 -3.84
CA LYS A 285 -10.12 3.17 -2.81
C LYS A 285 -10.46 2.17 -1.72
N GLN A 286 -10.80 2.69 -0.53
CA GLN A 286 -11.42 1.91 0.53
C GLN A 286 -12.87 1.55 0.17
N PRO A 287 -13.39 0.41 0.64
CA PRO A 287 -14.80 0.08 0.50
C PRO A 287 -15.69 1.20 1.07
N GLY A 288 -16.77 1.53 0.36
CA GLY A 288 -17.71 2.60 0.76
C GLY A 288 -17.24 4.03 0.46
N ALA A 289 -16.01 4.25 0.03
CA ALA A 289 -15.57 5.59 -0.40
C ALA A 289 -16.22 5.97 -1.74
N ASN A 290 -16.69 7.22 -1.85
CA ASN A 290 -17.28 7.74 -3.09
C ASN A 290 -16.19 7.96 -4.15
N THR A 291 -16.29 7.25 -5.27
CA THR A 291 -15.30 7.27 -6.34
C THR A 291 -15.14 8.66 -6.98
N VAL A 292 -16.22 9.40 -7.16
CA VAL A 292 -16.19 10.71 -7.83
C VAL A 292 -15.48 11.75 -6.96
N THR A 293 -15.91 11.91 -5.71
CA THR A 293 -15.31 12.87 -4.78
C THR A 293 -13.86 12.55 -4.48
N LEU A 294 -13.55 11.27 -4.25
CA LEU A 294 -12.17 10.84 -3.99
C LEU A 294 -11.25 11.10 -5.20
N THR A 295 -11.74 10.88 -6.44
CA THR A 295 -10.97 11.20 -7.64
C THR A 295 -10.69 12.71 -7.75
N ASP A 296 -11.64 13.56 -7.36
CA ASP A 296 -11.46 15.01 -7.34
C ASP A 296 -10.42 15.43 -6.30
N ASP A 297 -10.49 14.88 -5.09
CA ASP A 297 -9.53 15.16 -4.02
C ASP A 297 -8.11 14.74 -4.43
N ILE A 298 -7.97 13.57 -5.06
CA ILE A 298 -6.70 13.09 -5.61
C ILE A 298 -6.19 14.04 -6.71
N THR A 299 -7.05 14.45 -7.64
CA THR A 299 -6.67 15.36 -8.73
C THR A 299 -6.20 16.71 -8.20
N ASN A 300 -6.89 17.27 -7.21
CA ASN A 300 -6.48 18.50 -6.55
C ASN A 300 -5.12 18.35 -5.86
N ALA A 301 -4.91 17.25 -5.15
CA ALA A 301 -3.62 16.96 -4.52
C ALA A 301 -2.48 16.81 -5.54
N LEU A 302 -2.75 16.23 -6.73
CA LEU A 302 -1.75 16.12 -7.80
C LEU A 302 -1.39 17.49 -8.40
N ILE A 303 -2.35 18.40 -8.54
CA ILE A 303 -2.11 19.79 -8.99
C ILE A 303 -1.19 20.53 -8.00
N GLU A 304 -1.40 20.33 -6.70
CA GLU A 304 -0.51 20.89 -5.68
C GLU A 304 0.89 20.26 -5.72
N LEU A 305 0.96 18.94 -5.80
CA LEU A 305 2.22 18.21 -5.88
C LEU A 305 3.05 18.61 -7.11
N GLN A 306 2.41 18.84 -8.26
CA GLN A 306 3.11 19.25 -9.49
C GLN A 306 3.96 20.50 -9.28
N LYS A 307 3.56 21.40 -8.38
CA LYS A 307 4.30 22.64 -8.07
C LYS A 307 5.59 22.37 -7.30
N SER A 308 5.69 21.25 -6.60
CA SER A 308 6.82 20.86 -5.77
C SER A 308 7.78 19.87 -6.42
N LEU A 309 7.39 19.32 -7.57
CA LEU A 309 8.22 18.40 -8.34
C LEU A 309 9.19 19.13 -9.26
N PRO A 310 10.30 18.48 -9.68
CA PRO A 310 11.17 19.01 -10.70
C PRO A 310 10.39 19.42 -11.97
N PRO A 311 10.77 20.51 -12.67
CA PRO A 311 10.01 21.07 -13.79
C PRO A 311 9.81 20.12 -14.98
N ASP A 312 10.73 19.17 -15.15
CA ASP A 312 10.71 18.16 -16.21
C ASP A 312 9.84 16.95 -15.88
N VAL A 313 9.48 16.78 -14.60
CA VAL A 313 8.61 15.69 -14.14
C VAL A 313 7.14 16.10 -14.29
N LYS A 314 6.38 15.31 -15.04
CA LYS A 314 4.96 15.57 -15.32
C LYS A 314 4.09 14.50 -14.71
N LEU A 315 3.08 14.94 -13.95
CA LEU A 315 1.99 14.10 -13.45
C LEU A 315 0.83 14.13 -14.45
N ASN A 316 0.44 12.97 -14.94
CA ASN A 316 -0.75 12.80 -15.78
C ASN A 316 -1.82 12.05 -14.98
N PRO A 317 -2.88 12.73 -14.50
CA PRO A 317 -3.99 12.10 -13.78
C PRO A 317 -4.95 11.33 -14.69
N ASP A 318 -4.87 11.52 -16.01
CA ASP A 318 -5.88 11.07 -16.96
C ASP A 318 -5.46 9.82 -17.76
N VAL A 319 -4.54 9.01 -17.24
CA VAL A 319 -4.23 7.71 -17.86
C VAL A 319 -5.45 6.79 -17.80
N PHE A 320 -6.11 6.75 -16.63
CA PHE A 320 -7.40 6.11 -16.43
C PHE A 320 -8.09 6.71 -15.21
N GLN A 321 -9.38 7.03 -15.33
CA GLN A 321 -10.25 7.45 -14.24
C GLN A 321 -11.61 6.76 -14.32
N GLN A 322 -11.96 6.01 -13.28
CA GLN A 322 -13.28 5.38 -13.18
C GLN A 322 -14.41 6.43 -13.11
N LYS A 323 -14.12 7.61 -12.61
CA LYS A 323 -15.03 8.75 -12.53
C LYS A 323 -15.68 9.09 -13.89
N HIS A 324 -14.94 9.01 -15.00
CA HIS A 324 -15.45 9.33 -16.33
C HIS A 324 -16.59 8.38 -16.74
N PHE A 325 -16.47 7.11 -16.42
CA PHE A 325 -17.53 6.12 -16.70
C PHE A 325 -18.79 6.41 -15.87
N ILE A 326 -18.62 6.76 -14.59
CA ILE A 326 -19.74 7.13 -13.71
C ILE A 326 -20.47 8.36 -14.27
N GLN A 327 -19.74 9.42 -14.60
CA GLN A 327 -20.31 10.67 -15.10
C GLN A 327 -21.04 10.47 -16.43
N ASN A 328 -20.46 9.71 -17.36
CA ASN A 328 -21.10 9.37 -18.61
C ASN A 328 -22.39 8.56 -18.40
N SER A 329 -22.37 7.58 -17.49
CA SER A 329 -23.55 6.77 -17.16
C SER A 329 -24.67 7.64 -16.57
N ILE A 330 -24.35 8.52 -15.60
CA ILE A 330 -25.32 9.45 -15.02
C ILE A 330 -25.88 10.39 -16.09
N SER A 331 -25.03 10.94 -16.95
CA SER A 331 -25.46 11.80 -18.04
C SER A 331 -26.43 11.10 -18.99
N ASN A 332 -26.12 9.86 -19.38
CA ASN A 332 -26.98 9.07 -20.26
C ASN A 332 -28.35 8.78 -19.64
N VAL A 333 -28.38 8.43 -18.34
CA VAL A 333 -29.64 8.23 -17.60
C VAL A 333 -30.44 9.53 -17.53
N ASN A 334 -29.79 10.66 -17.24
CA ASN A 334 -30.46 11.96 -17.19
C ASN A 334 -31.04 12.37 -18.54
N HIS A 335 -30.31 12.12 -19.64
CA HIS A 335 -30.83 12.34 -21.01
C HIS A 335 -32.04 11.46 -21.27
N ALA A 336 -31.96 10.16 -20.99
CA ALA A 336 -33.08 9.24 -21.20
C ALA A 336 -34.33 9.62 -20.38
N LEU A 337 -34.15 10.07 -19.12
CA LEU A 337 -35.26 10.55 -18.30
C LEU A 337 -35.86 11.89 -18.76
N ARG A 338 -35.05 12.72 -19.41
CA ARG A 338 -35.52 14.01 -19.93
C ARG A 338 -36.24 13.89 -21.27
N ASP A 339 -35.81 12.91 -22.08
CA ASP A 339 -36.33 12.70 -23.45
C ASP A 339 -37.58 11.76 -23.48
N GLY A 340 -37.82 11.00 -22.39
CA GLY A 340 -38.98 10.12 -22.21
C GLY A 340 -40.07 10.74 -21.36
#